data_0e9041421a2bbaae9bdec74df7386f7b
#
_entry.id   0e9041421a2bbaae9bdec74df7386f7b
#
_cell.length_a   1.000
_cell.length_b   1.000
_cell.length_c   1.000
_cell.angle_alpha   90.00
_cell.angle_beta   90.00
_cell.angle_gamma   90.00
#
_symmetry.space_group_name_H-M   'P 1'
#
loop_
_entity.id
_entity.type
_entity.pdbx_description
1 polymer ?
#
loop_
_entity_poly.entity_id
_entity_poly.type
_entity_poly.pdbx_seq_one_letter_code
_entity_poly.pdbx_strand_id
1 'polypeptide(L)'
;MLRRTKIVATLGPASKDPVTLRAMLGAGVDVVRINFSHADASAIQLIALVREIAQEMNHPVAIMADLQGPKIRIGRFKDKSITLVDGQSFILDCQSKGELGDLHGVSVAYPNLADELDAGDHLLLNDGLIELEVTDIAGSKIHCHVIEGGVLTDLKGLNRKGGGLAARTLTEKDVNDLRTAIQAEVDYISLSFVKDAQDIRNARALMTEFGAKITPIIAKIERTEALDHLTDIIQEADAIMVARGDLGVEVGAAEVPAIQKHMIEQTRLLDKVVITATQMMESMITNPQPTRAEVSDVANAILDGTDAVMLSAETASGQFPIKVITMVNKICLSAEKHASFFYHADPESCHYQRADQAIAMATMHAANHFPIQAIITLTESGDTALWISRQHSTVPIIAVSANKRTVGRLCLVNNVYPIYLDYHNLDHQNLNQQIIQELVKTQLIDKNGYVLLTRGRTIGTPGGTNCMELISVEI
;
A
#
# COMPACT_ATOMS: atom_id res chain seq x y z
N MET A 1 -22.67 -1.73 -9.99
CA MET A 1 -21.77 -0.61 -9.59
C MET A 1 -20.37 -1.18 -9.49
N LEU A 2 -19.41 -0.56 -10.12
CA LEU A 2 -17.99 -0.93 -10.03
C LEU A 2 -17.44 -0.45 -8.67
N ARG A 3 -16.59 -1.25 -8.02
CA ARG A 3 -15.94 -0.91 -6.74
C ARG A 3 -14.83 0.12 -6.98
N ARG A 4 -14.85 1.23 -6.26
CA ARG A 4 -13.87 2.32 -6.39
C ARG A 4 -12.59 2.08 -5.60
N THR A 5 -12.73 1.66 -4.33
CA THR A 5 -11.61 1.37 -3.42
C THR A 5 -10.88 0.11 -3.87
N LYS A 6 -9.56 0.15 -3.95
CA LYS A 6 -8.74 -0.98 -4.42
C LYS A 6 -8.47 -1.99 -3.30
N ILE A 7 -8.23 -3.24 -3.67
CA ILE A 7 -7.86 -4.31 -2.73
C ILE A 7 -6.44 -4.77 -3.03
N VAL A 8 -5.57 -4.62 -2.04
CA VAL A 8 -4.22 -5.18 -2.04
C VAL A 8 -4.24 -6.49 -1.27
N ALA A 9 -3.81 -7.60 -1.88
CA ALA A 9 -3.74 -8.90 -1.24
C ALA A 9 -2.31 -9.42 -1.19
N THR A 10 -1.86 -9.82 0.01
CA THR A 10 -0.53 -10.42 0.17
C THR A 10 -0.57 -11.89 -0.25
N LEU A 11 0.38 -12.29 -1.09
CA LEU A 11 0.57 -13.68 -1.46
C LEU A 11 1.50 -14.40 -0.48
N GLY A 12 1.17 -15.65 -0.21
CA GLY A 12 1.92 -16.51 0.69
C GLY A 12 1.50 -17.98 0.57
N PRO A 13 1.81 -18.82 1.58
CA PRO A 13 1.55 -20.26 1.52
C PRO A 13 0.11 -20.64 1.16
N ALA A 14 -0.88 -19.84 1.59
CA ALA A 14 -2.31 -20.11 1.33
C ALA A 14 -2.81 -19.62 -0.05
N SER A 15 -1.99 -18.87 -0.79
CA SER A 15 -2.45 -18.16 -1.99
C SER A 15 -1.49 -18.21 -3.19
N LYS A 16 -0.42 -19.00 -3.11
CA LYS A 16 0.60 -19.12 -4.18
C LYS A 16 0.27 -20.15 -5.26
N ASP A 17 -0.74 -20.99 -5.07
CA ASP A 17 -1.13 -21.95 -6.10
C ASP A 17 -1.99 -21.28 -7.18
N PRO A 18 -1.89 -21.73 -8.47
CA PRO A 18 -2.54 -21.06 -9.60
C PRO A 18 -4.07 -21.00 -9.50
N VAL A 19 -4.71 -22.01 -8.89
CA VAL A 19 -6.19 -22.10 -8.80
C VAL A 19 -6.69 -21.08 -7.79
N THR A 20 -6.08 -21.03 -6.61
CA THR A 20 -6.42 -20.05 -5.57
C THR A 20 -6.12 -18.65 -6.04
N LEU A 21 -4.95 -18.41 -6.66
CA LEU A 21 -4.57 -17.10 -7.18
C LEU A 21 -5.59 -16.60 -8.22
N ARG A 22 -5.98 -17.43 -9.20
CA ARG A 22 -7.02 -17.10 -10.18
C ARG A 22 -8.36 -16.74 -9.50
N ALA A 23 -8.75 -17.51 -8.50
CA ALA A 23 -9.99 -17.25 -7.76
C ALA A 23 -9.92 -15.95 -6.95
N MET A 24 -8.75 -15.59 -6.38
CA MET A 24 -8.52 -14.33 -5.68
C MET A 24 -8.61 -13.13 -6.63
N LEU A 25 -7.97 -13.20 -7.80
CA LEU A 25 -8.07 -12.15 -8.82
C LEU A 25 -9.53 -11.99 -9.28
N GLY A 26 -10.24 -13.09 -9.55
CA GLY A 26 -11.66 -13.07 -9.89
C GLY A 26 -12.57 -12.55 -8.78
N ALA A 27 -12.18 -12.65 -7.51
CA ALA A 27 -12.89 -12.08 -6.37
C ALA A 27 -12.68 -10.56 -6.21
N GLY A 28 -11.73 -9.96 -6.96
CA GLY A 28 -11.55 -8.52 -7.06
C GLY A 28 -10.25 -7.98 -6.46
N VAL A 29 -9.16 -8.72 -6.50
CA VAL A 29 -7.83 -8.19 -6.16
C VAL A 29 -7.32 -7.29 -7.28
N ASP A 30 -6.91 -6.08 -6.96
CA ASP A 30 -6.33 -5.11 -7.89
C ASP A 30 -4.79 -5.10 -7.83
N VAL A 31 -4.22 -5.37 -6.66
CA VAL A 31 -2.78 -5.38 -6.43
C VAL A 31 -2.39 -6.60 -5.61
N VAL A 32 -1.38 -7.33 -6.05
CA VAL A 32 -0.76 -8.38 -5.22
C VAL A 32 0.51 -7.84 -4.56
N ARG A 33 0.62 -8.08 -3.24
CA ARG A 33 1.81 -7.76 -2.46
C ARG A 33 2.66 -9.01 -2.27
N ILE A 34 3.93 -8.91 -2.59
CA ILE A 34 4.95 -9.94 -2.30
C ILE A 34 5.84 -9.40 -1.19
N ASN A 35 5.81 -10.09 -0.05
CA ASN A 35 6.60 -9.72 1.12
C ASN A 35 8.03 -10.26 0.99
N PHE A 36 8.98 -9.39 0.69
CA PHE A 36 10.39 -9.74 0.51
C PHE A 36 11.11 -10.10 1.82
N SER A 37 10.49 -9.91 2.99
CA SER A 37 11.03 -10.45 4.24
C SER A 37 11.18 -11.98 4.22
N HIS A 38 10.33 -12.65 3.45
CA HIS A 38 10.28 -14.11 3.31
C HIS A 38 10.52 -14.57 1.86
N ALA A 39 10.86 -13.63 0.96
CA ALA A 39 11.10 -13.95 -0.43
C ALA A 39 12.46 -14.63 -0.60
N ASP A 40 12.44 -15.70 -1.38
CA ASP A 40 13.60 -16.40 -1.90
C ASP A 40 13.53 -16.39 -3.44
N ALA A 41 14.32 -17.23 -4.09
CA ALA A 41 14.29 -17.38 -5.55
C ALA A 41 12.89 -17.70 -6.12
N SER A 42 11.93 -18.15 -5.30
CA SER A 42 10.55 -18.42 -5.73
C SER A 42 9.72 -17.15 -5.95
N ALA A 43 10.13 -16.01 -5.42
CA ALA A 43 9.42 -14.74 -5.61
C ALA A 43 9.32 -14.35 -7.08
N ILE A 44 10.41 -14.53 -7.86
CA ILE A 44 10.44 -14.26 -9.31
C ILE A 44 9.43 -15.15 -10.05
N GLN A 45 9.38 -16.44 -9.68
CA GLN A 45 8.44 -17.40 -10.28
C GLN A 45 6.99 -17.01 -9.94
N LEU A 46 6.75 -16.57 -8.72
CA LEU A 46 5.41 -16.12 -8.29
C LEU A 46 4.99 -14.83 -9.03
N ILE A 47 5.90 -13.89 -9.25
CA ILE A 47 5.67 -12.68 -10.06
C ILE A 47 5.27 -13.08 -11.49
N ALA A 48 6.02 -14.00 -12.12
CA ALA A 48 5.72 -14.47 -13.47
C ALA A 48 4.34 -15.15 -13.53
N LEU A 49 3.99 -15.98 -12.55
CA LEU A 49 2.68 -16.64 -12.46
C LEU A 49 1.53 -15.63 -12.33
N VAL A 50 1.70 -14.58 -11.51
CA VAL A 50 0.70 -13.51 -11.40
C VAL A 50 0.48 -12.82 -12.75
N ARG A 51 1.56 -12.48 -13.47
CA ARG A 51 1.47 -11.85 -14.80
C ARG A 51 0.77 -12.74 -15.82
N GLU A 52 1.09 -14.04 -15.84
CA GLU A 52 0.47 -15.03 -16.72
C GLU A 52 -1.04 -15.11 -16.46
N ILE A 53 -1.46 -15.34 -15.22
CA ILE A 53 -2.88 -15.46 -14.87
C ILE A 53 -3.65 -14.15 -15.13
N ALA A 54 -3.06 -13.00 -14.80
CA ALA A 54 -3.66 -11.70 -15.07
C ALA A 54 -3.89 -11.47 -16.58
N GLN A 55 -2.92 -11.87 -17.41
CA GLN A 55 -3.04 -11.81 -18.87
C GLN A 55 -4.12 -12.74 -19.41
N GLU A 56 -4.17 -14.00 -18.95
CA GLU A 56 -5.21 -14.97 -19.36
C GLU A 56 -6.62 -14.50 -18.98
N MET A 57 -6.76 -13.84 -17.83
CA MET A 57 -8.04 -13.29 -17.37
C MET A 57 -8.40 -11.96 -18.02
N ASN A 58 -7.49 -11.36 -18.81
CA ASN A 58 -7.60 -9.98 -19.30
C ASN A 58 -7.93 -8.99 -18.16
N HIS A 59 -7.33 -9.20 -17.00
CA HIS A 59 -7.57 -8.44 -15.78
C HIS A 59 -6.26 -7.76 -15.31
N PRO A 60 -6.12 -6.44 -15.47
CA PRO A 60 -4.94 -5.73 -15.02
C PRO A 60 -4.75 -5.88 -13.50
N VAL A 61 -3.58 -6.32 -13.08
CA VAL A 61 -3.18 -6.48 -11.67
C VAL A 61 -1.78 -5.93 -11.50
N ALA A 62 -1.59 -5.05 -10.51
CA ALA A 62 -0.26 -4.57 -10.16
C ALA A 62 0.45 -5.53 -9.19
N ILE A 63 1.78 -5.48 -9.22
CA ILE A 63 2.64 -6.23 -8.30
C ILE A 63 3.43 -5.25 -7.45
N MET A 64 3.30 -5.37 -6.13
CA MET A 64 4.01 -4.60 -5.13
C MET A 64 5.07 -5.48 -4.45
N ALA A 65 6.33 -5.10 -4.54
CA ALA A 65 7.41 -5.66 -3.74
C ALA A 65 7.52 -4.88 -2.42
N ASP A 66 7.33 -5.55 -1.30
CA ASP A 66 7.42 -4.93 0.02
C ASP A 66 8.72 -5.36 0.71
N LEU A 67 9.66 -4.41 0.84
CA LEU A 67 10.98 -4.63 1.42
C LEU A 67 10.87 -4.77 2.95
N GLN A 68 11.75 -5.57 3.52
CA GLN A 68 11.70 -5.89 4.96
C GLN A 68 11.97 -4.67 5.85
N GLY A 69 12.94 -3.85 5.46
CA GLY A 69 13.45 -2.76 6.29
C GLY A 69 14.23 -3.25 7.54
N PRO A 70 14.64 -2.33 8.39
CA PRO A 70 15.51 -2.59 9.54
C PRO A 70 14.74 -3.06 10.78
N LYS A 71 13.76 -3.96 10.64
CA LYS A 71 13.02 -4.45 11.80
C LYS A 71 13.95 -5.12 12.80
N ILE A 72 14.11 -4.52 13.97
CA ILE A 72 14.92 -5.06 15.07
C ILE A 72 14.18 -6.28 15.63
N ARG A 73 14.89 -7.39 15.81
CA ARG A 73 14.33 -8.64 16.31
C ARG A 73 15.21 -9.23 17.39
N ILE A 74 14.57 -9.88 18.34
CA ILE A 74 15.27 -10.75 19.30
C ILE A 74 15.70 -12.06 18.64
N GLY A 75 16.62 -12.77 19.27
CA GLY A 75 17.10 -14.09 18.85
C GLY A 75 16.10 -15.21 19.10
N ARG A 76 16.62 -16.43 19.20
CA ARG A 76 15.84 -17.67 19.42
C ARG A 76 16.01 -18.16 20.84
N PHE A 77 15.02 -18.87 21.34
CA PHE A 77 15.04 -19.52 22.64
C PHE A 77 15.34 -21.02 22.55
N LYS A 78 15.87 -21.60 23.63
CA LYS A 78 16.13 -23.04 23.75
C LYS A 78 14.86 -23.87 23.55
N ASP A 79 13.74 -23.39 24.10
CA ASP A 79 12.45 -24.06 24.08
C ASP A 79 11.46 -23.41 23.09
N LYS A 80 11.96 -22.60 22.11
CA LYS A 80 11.19 -21.83 21.12
C LYS A 80 10.31 -20.73 21.71
N SER A 81 9.99 -20.77 22.99
CA SER A 81 9.22 -19.76 23.70
C SER A 81 9.57 -19.76 25.18
N ILE A 82 9.38 -18.61 25.81
CA ILE A 82 9.44 -18.43 27.27
C ILE A 82 8.21 -17.67 27.72
N THR A 83 7.93 -17.69 29.02
CA THR A 83 6.92 -16.81 29.63
C THR A 83 7.62 -15.85 30.57
N LEU A 84 7.54 -14.56 30.29
CA LEU A 84 8.03 -13.50 31.15
C LEU A 84 6.93 -13.13 32.18
N VAL A 85 7.33 -12.84 33.40
CA VAL A 85 6.43 -12.47 34.48
C VAL A 85 6.74 -11.04 34.93
N ASP A 86 5.70 -10.27 35.26
CA ASP A 86 5.83 -8.92 35.78
C ASP A 86 6.79 -8.88 36.95
N GLY A 87 7.66 -7.89 36.99
CA GLY A 87 8.66 -7.74 38.03
C GLY A 87 9.95 -8.56 37.81
N GLN A 88 10.03 -9.40 36.79
CA GLN A 88 11.20 -10.21 36.49
C GLN A 88 12.31 -9.35 35.87
N SER A 89 13.58 -9.69 36.16
CA SER A 89 14.74 -9.16 35.43
C SER A 89 14.95 -9.94 34.14
N PHE A 90 15.27 -9.22 33.03
CA PHE A 90 15.54 -9.82 31.72
C PHE A 90 16.67 -9.05 31.02
N ILE A 91 17.55 -9.77 30.30
CA ILE A 91 18.72 -9.18 29.64
C ILE A 91 18.57 -9.29 28.14
N LEU A 92 18.79 -8.19 27.43
CA LEU A 92 18.96 -8.15 25.97
C LEU A 92 20.44 -7.98 25.66
N ASP A 93 21.02 -8.91 24.87
CA ASP A 93 22.45 -8.87 24.54
C ASP A 93 22.66 -8.60 23.05
N CYS A 94 23.25 -7.46 22.75
CA CYS A 94 23.47 -6.98 21.38
C CYS A 94 24.65 -7.65 20.67
N GLN A 95 25.52 -8.36 21.36
CA GLN A 95 26.72 -8.99 20.79
C GLN A 95 26.66 -10.53 20.81
N SER A 96 25.75 -11.13 21.54
CA SER A 96 25.57 -12.58 21.60
C SER A 96 25.00 -13.09 20.27
N LYS A 97 25.88 -13.55 19.37
CA LYS A 97 25.47 -14.08 18.08
C LYS A 97 25.27 -15.59 18.15
N GLY A 98 24.04 -16.04 17.89
CA GLY A 98 23.71 -17.46 17.73
C GLY A 98 23.51 -18.22 19.04
N GLU A 99 23.65 -17.60 20.19
CA GLU A 99 23.29 -18.19 21.48
C GLU A 99 21.76 -18.22 21.65
N LEU A 100 21.26 -19.36 22.11
CA LEU A 100 19.84 -19.52 22.40
C LEU A 100 19.53 -18.89 23.75
N GLY A 101 18.53 -18.01 23.76
CA GLY A 101 18.02 -17.36 24.96
C GLY A 101 17.28 -18.32 25.90
N ASP A 102 17.01 -17.84 27.10
CA ASP A 102 16.23 -18.52 28.11
C ASP A 102 15.44 -17.49 28.98
N LEU A 103 14.98 -17.90 30.16
CA LEU A 103 14.23 -17.03 31.07
C LEU A 103 15.02 -15.81 31.59
N HIS A 104 16.33 -15.76 31.42
CA HIS A 104 17.20 -14.70 31.91
C HIS A 104 17.58 -13.69 30.85
N GLY A 105 17.52 -14.05 29.56
CA GLY A 105 17.86 -13.15 28.50
C GLY A 105 17.87 -13.76 27.09
N VAL A 106 18.01 -12.90 26.11
CA VAL A 106 18.06 -13.27 24.68
C VAL A 106 18.95 -12.28 23.91
N SER A 107 19.52 -12.73 22.80
CA SER A 107 20.25 -11.89 21.89
C SER A 107 19.32 -10.94 21.11
N VAL A 108 19.87 -9.80 20.64
CA VAL A 108 19.18 -8.85 19.76
C VAL A 108 19.96 -8.66 18.47
N ALA A 109 19.29 -8.68 17.33
CA ALA A 109 19.88 -8.55 16.00
C ALA A 109 20.22 -7.08 15.61
N TYR A 110 20.53 -6.24 16.57
CA TYR A 110 20.90 -4.85 16.36
C TYR A 110 22.05 -4.44 17.30
N PRO A 111 23.31 -4.47 16.80
CA PRO A 111 24.50 -4.25 17.63
C PRO A 111 24.56 -2.90 18.34
N ASN A 112 24.00 -1.85 17.75
CA ASN A 112 24.06 -0.49 18.27
C ASN A 112 22.94 -0.16 19.27
N LEU A 113 22.04 -1.10 19.55
CA LEU A 113 20.88 -0.84 20.42
C LEU A 113 21.29 -0.29 21.79
N ALA A 114 22.35 -0.85 22.38
CA ALA A 114 22.84 -0.42 23.67
C ALA A 114 23.38 1.03 23.70
N ASP A 115 23.86 1.52 22.55
CA ASP A 115 24.38 2.88 22.40
C ASP A 115 23.25 3.94 22.19
N GLU A 116 22.05 3.48 21.87
CA GLU A 116 20.89 4.31 21.54
C GLU A 116 19.82 4.37 22.65
N LEU A 117 20.07 3.69 23.76
CA LEU A 117 19.13 3.59 24.87
C LEU A 117 19.74 4.21 26.15
N ASP A 118 18.83 4.72 27.00
CA ASP A 118 19.14 5.21 28.32
C ASP A 118 18.32 4.43 29.39
N ALA A 119 18.81 4.46 30.63
CA ALA A 119 18.03 3.94 31.77
C ALA A 119 16.70 4.71 31.90
N GLY A 120 15.62 3.99 32.05
CA GLY A 120 14.25 4.52 32.04
C GLY A 120 13.55 4.43 30.68
N ASP A 121 14.26 4.03 29.61
CA ASP A 121 13.61 3.75 28.34
C ASP A 121 12.70 2.51 28.41
N HIS A 122 11.61 2.55 27.66
CA HIS A 122 10.67 1.44 27.55
C HIS A 122 10.81 0.72 26.20
N LEU A 123 10.98 -0.60 26.24
CA LEU A 123 11.08 -1.46 25.07
C LEU A 123 9.83 -2.33 24.96
N LEU A 124 9.32 -2.42 23.74
CA LEU A 124 8.11 -3.16 23.41
C LEU A 124 8.48 -4.40 22.59
N LEU A 125 8.06 -5.57 23.04
CA LEU A 125 8.28 -6.84 22.37
C LEU A 125 6.94 -7.47 21.95
N ASN A 126 6.99 -8.38 20.95
CA ASN A 126 5.83 -9.12 20.48
C ASN A 126 4.65 -8.19 20.13
N ASP A 127 4.92 -7.19 19.28
CA ASP A 127 3.95 -6.19 18.80
C ASP A 127 3.26 -5.40 19.94
N GLY A 128 4.03 -5.11 21.01
CA GLY A 128 3.60 -4.30 22.16
C GLY A 128 2.89 -5.08 23.26
N LEU A 129 2.80 -6.42 23.14
CA LEU A 129 2.19 -7.26 24.19
C LEU A 129 3.07 -7.47 25.41
N ILE A 130 4.36 -7.16 25.33
CA ILE A 130 5.33 -7.27 26.42
C ILE A 130 6.05 -5.93 26.51
N GLU A 131 6.12 -5.36 27.72
CA GLU A 131 6.82 -4.10 27.99
C GLU A 131 7.96 -4.33 28.98
N LEU A 132 9.16 -3.85 28.60
CA LEU A 132 10.36 -3.87 29.42
C LEU A 132 10.82 -2.45 29.70
N GLU A 133 11.24 -2.14 30.94
CA GLU A 133 11.94 -0.91 31.29
C GLU A 133 13.44 -1.17 31.37
N VAL A 134 14.24 -0.35 30.71
CA VAL A 134 15.71 -0.41 30.81
C VAL A 134 16.15 0.12 32.17
N THR A 135 16.81 -0.73 32.96
CA THR A 135 17.30 -0.35 34.30
C THR A 135 18.76 0.04 34.31
N ASP A 136 19.59 -0.59 33.47
CA ASP A 136 21.03 -0.34 33.37
C ASP A 136 21.58 -0.87 32.04
N ILE A 137 22.69 -0.31 31.56
CA ILE A 137 23.38 -0.73 30.35
C ILE A 137 24.85 -1.00 30.69
N ALA A 138 25.28 -2.23 30.50
CA ALA A 138 26.64 -2.68 30.78
C ALA A 138 27.30 -3.25 29.49
N GLY A 139 27.97 -2.38 28.73
CA GLY A 139 28.54 -2.73 27.43
C GLY A 139 27.46 -3.12 26.43
N SER A 140 27.47 -4.35 25.92
CA SER A 140 26.44 -4.84 24.98
C SER A 140 25.17 -5.35 25.64
N LYS A 141 25.12 -5.42 26.98
CA LYS A 141 24.01 -5.98 27.72
C LYS A 141 23.11 -4.87 28.25
N ILE A 142 21.86 -4.94 27.91
CA ILE A 142 20.78 -4.06 28.36
C ILE A 142 20.02 -4.83 29.44
N HIS A 143 20.11 -4.36 30.67
CA HIS A 143 19.39 -4.91 31.79
C HIS A 143 18.02 -4.29 31.86
N CYS A 144 16.99 -5.12 31.88
CA CYS A 144 15.61 -4.68 31.87
C CYS A 144 14.82 -5.27 33.03
N HIS A 145 13.78 -4.54 33.43
CA HIS A 145 12.72 -4.98 34.31
C HIS A 145 11.43 -5.20 33.49
N VAL A 146 10.77 -6.33 33.64
CA VAL A 146 9.51 -6.65 32.97
C VAL A 146 8.38 -5.86 33.61
N ILE A 147 7.79 -4.93 32.89
CA ILE A 147 6.63 -4.14 33.30
C ILE A 147 5.35 -4.93 33.04
N GLU A 148 5.20 -5.42 31.80
CA GLU A 148 4.10 -6.28 31.37
C GLU A 148 4.68 -7.55 30.74
N GLY A 149 4.39 -8.70 31.36
CA GLY A 149 4.88 -10.01 30.95
C GLY A 149 3.98 -10.69 29.94
N GLY A 150 4.39 -11.87 29.51
CA GLY A 150 3.61 -12.67 28.56
C GLY A 150 4.45 -13.73 27.87
N VAL A 151 3.83 -14.44 26.92
CA VAL A 151 4.54 -15.46 26.13
C VAL A 151 5.37 -14.79 25.04
N LEU A 152 6.69 -14.99 25.08
CA LEU A 152 7.65 -14.48 24.12
C LEU A 152 8.23 -15.64 23.30
N THR A 153 8.05 -15.58 21.99
CA THR A 153 8.53 -16.60 21.05
C THR A 153 9.75 -16.11 20.25
N ASP A 154 10.38 -16.99 19.50
CA ASP A 154 11.53 -16.70 18.65
C ASP A 154 11.30 -15.52 17.70
N LEU A 155 12.34 -14.73 17.47
CA LEU A 155 12.44 -13.73 16.39
C LEU A 155 11.38 -12.63 16.42
N LYS A 156 10.79 -12.35 17.59
CA LYS A 156 9.81 -11.27 17.76
C LYS A 156 10.45 -9.90 17.58
N GLY A 157 9.64 -8.95 17.09
CA GLY A 157 10.04 -7.56 16.93
C GLY A 157 10.32 -6.89 18.27
N LEU A 158 11.25 -5.94 18.24
CA LEU A 158 11.59 -5.05 19.35
C LEU A 158 11.48 -3.61 18.87
N ASN A 159 10.71 -2.80 19.56
CA ASN A 159 10.56 -1.37 19.33
C ASN A 159 10.89 -0.59 20.61
N ARG A 160 11.36 0.66 20.49
CA ARG A 160 11.40 1.61 21.60
C ARG A 160 10.09 2.38 21.63
N LYS A 161 9.46 2.49 22.77
CA LYS A 161 8.22 3.27 22.98
C LYS A 161 8.52 4.74 22.69
N GLY A 162 7.77 5.36 21.77
CA GLY A 162 8.02 6.72 21.32
C GLY A 162 9.08 6.87 20.23
N GLY A 163 9.64 5.77 19.70
CA GLY A 163 10.59 5.78 18.58
C GLY A 163 12.04 6.13 18.97
N GLY A 164 12.79 6.74 18.08
CA GLY A 164 14.14 7.27 18.34
C GLY A 164 15.30 6.33 18.03
N LEU A 165 15.07 5.13 17.45
CA LEU A 165 16.15 4.24 17.04
C LEU A 165 16.73 4.65 15.67
N ALA A 166 18.07 4.72 15.55
CA ALA A 166 18.76 5.25 14.36
C ALA A 166 18.98 4.22 13.22
N ALA A 167 18.33 3.06 13.27
CA ALA A 167 18.49 2.03 12.24
C ALA A 167 18.26 2.58 10.83
N ARG A 168 19.13 2.23 9.88
CA ARG A 168 19.04 2.67 8.47
C ARG A 168 17.82 2.03 7.80
N THR A 169 17.07 2.79 7.02
CA THR A 169 15.86 2.34 6.33
C THR A 169 16.10 1.18 5.36
N LEU A 170 17.26 1.14 4.66
CA LEU A 170 17.63 0.06 3.77
C LEU A 170 18.79 -0.75 4.36
N THR A 171 18.56 -2.03 4.60
CA THR A 171 19.58 -3.02 4.97
C THR A 171 20.30 -3.55 3.71
N GLU A 172 21.42 -4.28 3.89
CA GLU A 172 22.08 -4.98 2.77
C GLU A 172 21.14 -5.98 2.07
N LYS A 173 20.26 -6.64 2.84
CA LYS A 173 19.24 -7.53 2.29
C LYS A 173 18.27 -6.73 1.42
N ASP A 174 17.79 -5.58 1.89
CA ASP A 174 16.84 -4.74 1.14
C ASP A 174 17.44 -4.24 -0.17
N VAL A 175 18.74 -3.93 -0.20
CA VAL A 175 19.45 -3.55 -1.44
C VAL A 175 19.45 -4.69 -2.47
N ASN A 176 19.66 -5.94 -2.03
CA ASN A 176 19.62 -7.11 -2.90
C ASN A 176 18.18 -7.43 -3.36
N ASP A 177 17.22 -7.32 -2.45
CA ASP A 177 15.79 -7.51 -2.72
C ASP A 177 15.28 -6.44 -3.71
N LEU A 178 15.69 -5.19 -3.53
CA LEU A 178 15.38 -4.08 -4.44
C LEU A 178 15.89 -4.38 -5.86
N ARG A 179 17.12 -4.87 -6.00
CA ARG A 179 17.66 -5.27 -7.31
C ARG A 179 16.82 -6.38 -7.94
N THR A 180 16.44 -7.39 -7.16
CA THR A 180 15.61 -8.50 -7.60
C THR A 180 14.23 -8.03 -8.04
N ALA A 181 13.59 -7.13 -7.27
CA ALA A 181 12.28 -6.56 -7.58
C ALA A 181 12.31 -5.76 -8.90
N ILE A 182 13.38 -4.97 -9.12
CA ILE A 182 13.57 -4.20 -10.35
C ILE A 182 13.74 -5.14 -11.55
N GLN A 183 14.57 -6.19 -11.43
CA GLN A 183 14.75 -7.17 -12.50
C GLN A 183 13.47 -7.94 -12.83
N ALA A 184 12.61 -8.16 -11.84
CA ALA A 184 11.30 -8.78 -12.00
C ALA A 184 10.22 -7.80 -12.51
N GLU A 185 10.58 -6.54 -12.79
CA GLU A 185 9.70 -5.50 -13.32
C GLU A 185 8.41 -5.32 -12.50
N VAL A 186 8.51 -5.26 -11.15
CA VAL A 186 7.36 -4.97 -10.29
C VAL A 186 6.81 -3.56 -10.55
N ASP A 187 5.53 -3.34 -10.26
CA ASP A 187 4.86 -2.07 -10.50
C ASP A 187 5.09 -1.06 -9.38
N TYR A 188 5.34 -1.55 -8.15
CA TYR A 188 5.58 -0.73 -6.96
C TYR A 188 6.65 -1.35 -6.06
N ILE A 189 7.42 -0.48 -5.41
CA ILE A 189 8.34 -0.85 -4.35
C ILE A 189 7.90 -0.16 -3.06
N SER A 190 7.67 -0.94 -2.01
CA SER A 190 7.26 -0.43 -0.71
C SER A 190 8.46 -0.45 0.25
N LEU A 191 8.76 0.72 0.83
CA LEU A 191 9.86 0.91 1.78
C LEU A 191 9.32 0.88 3.20
N SER A 192 9.85 -0.01 4.03
CA SER A 192 9.50 -0.13 5.45
C SER A 192 10.33 0.83 6.31
N PHE A 193 9.75 1.30 7.40
CA PHE A 193 10.38 2.13 8.43
C PHE A 193 10.99 3.44 7.92
N VAL A 194 10.33 4.08 6.95
CA VAL A 194 10.73 5.41 6.46
C VAL A 194 10.66 6.43 7.59
N LYS A 195 11.72 7.24 7.75
CA LYS A 195 11.82 8.30 8.75
C LYS A 195 11.57 9.68 8.16
N ASP A 196 12.13 9.92 6.99
CA ASP A 196 12.12 11.22 6.32
C ASP A 196 12.20 11.06 4.79
N ALA A 197 12.10 12.19 4.08
CA ALA A 197 12.19 12.24 2.62
C ALA A 197 13.56 11.78 2.08
N GLN A 198 14.64 11.87 2.89
CA GLN A 198 15.96 11.45 2.46
C GLN A 198 16.06 9.94 2.26
N ASP A 199 15.33 9.16 3.06
CA ASP A 199 15.26 7.69 2.90
C ASP A 199 14.70 7.33 1.52
N ILE A 200 13.67 8.05 1.05
CA ILE A 200 13.07 7.84 -0.27
C ILE A 200 14.04 8.24 -1.37
N ARG A 201 14.72 9.39 -1.24
CA ARG A 201 15.75 9.84 -2.20
C ARG A 201 16.90 8.84 -2.30
N ASN A 202 17.34 8.28 -1.18
CA ASN A 202 18.37 7.24 -1.15
C ASN A 202 17.93 5.97 -1.90
N ALA A 203 16.68 5.52 -1.69
CA ALA A 203 16.13 4.40 -2.43
C ALA A 203 16.04 4.68 -3.93
N ARG A 204 15.57 5.88 -4.35
CA ARG A 204 15.52 6.28 -5.76
C ARG A 204 16.91 6.33 -6.42
N ALA A 205 17.93 6.76 -5.71
CA ALA A 205 19.30 6.76 -6.21
C ALA A 205 19.78 5.34 -6.52
N LEU A 206 19.57 4.39 -5.59
CA LEU A 206 19.87 2.96 -5.81
C LEU A 206 19.05 2.37 -6.95
N MET A 207 17.76 2.67 -7.03
CA MET A 207 16.90 2.21 -8.12
C MET A 207 17.41 2.70 -9.47
N THR A 208 17.86 3.94 -9.56
CA THR A 208 18.45 4.52 -10.77
C THR A 208 19.75 3.80 -11.14
N GLU A 209 20.61 3.49 -10.18
CA GLU A 209 21.82 2.71 -10.36
C GLU A 209 21.52 1.31 -10.90
N PHE A 210 20.43 0.68 -10.42
CA PHE A 210 19.98 -0.64 -10.90
C PHE A 210 19.19 -0.59 -12.22
N GLY A 211 19.03 0.58 -12.82
CA GLY A 211 18.39 0.77 -14.13
C GLY A 211 16.88 1.02 -14.10
N ALA A 212 16.28 1.15 -12.91
CA ALA A 212 14.86 1.49 -12.77
C ALA A 212 14.67 3.00 -12.61
N LYS A 213 14.25 3.67 -13.67
CA LYS A 213 14.06 5.14 -13.62
C LYS A 213 12.66 5.59 -13.16
N ILE A 214 11.66 4.70 -13.16
CA ILE A 214 10.23 5.12 -13.11
C ILE A 214 9.37 4.23 -12.18
N THR A 215 9.93 3.25 -11.47
CA THR A 215 9.11 2.42 -10.57
C THR A 215 8.67 3.24 -9.35
N PRO A 216 7.36 3.36 -9.10
CA PRO A 216 6.83 4.11 -7.95
C PRO A 216 7.26 3.55 -6.61
N ILE A 217 7.49 4.45 -5.64
CA ILE A 217 7.82 4.13 -4.26
C ILE A 217 6.61 4.39 -3.36
N ILE A 218 6.26 3.39 -2.56
CA ILE A 218 5.30 3.49 -1.46
C ILE A 218 6.09 3.64 -0.17
N ALA A 219 5.93 4.76 0.54
CA ALA A 219 6.52 4.96 1.85
C ALA A 219 5.58 4.42 2.93
N LYS A 220 6.07 3.47 3.73
CA LYS A 220 5.32 2.93 4.87
C LYS A 220 5.58 3.77 6.10
N ILE A 221 4.51 4.33 6.66
CA ILE A 221 4.56 5.10 7.89
C ILE A 221 4.33 4.14 9.06
N GLU A 222 5.42 3.80 9.71
CA GLU A 222 5.51 2.78 10.76
C GLU A 222 6.17 3.32 12.03
N ARG A 223 6.71 4.56 11.97
CA ARG A 223 7.52 5.17 13.01
C ARG A 223 6.96 6.52 13.43
N THR A 224 7.18 6.87 14.70
CA THR A 224 6.76 8.17 15.25
C THR A 224 7.44 9.33 14.52
N GLU A 225 8.75 9.21 14.24
CA GLU A 225 9.53 10.27 13.58
C GLU A 225 9.02 10.62 12.17
N ALA A 226 8.42 9.64 11.48
CA ALA A 226 7.83 9.87 10.16
C ALA A 226 6.63 10.83 10.21
N LEU A 227 5.95 10.94 11.35
CA LEU A 227 4.81 11.85 11.52
C LEU A 227 5.26 13.32 11.52
N ASP A 228 6.42 13.62 12.11
CA ASP A 228 7.00 14.98 12.12
C ASP A 228 7.45 15.43 10.73
N HIS A 229 7.77 14.48 9.84
CA HIS A 229 8.24 14.69 8.47
C HIS A 229 7.21 14.29 7.41
N LEU A 230 5.95 14.09 7.81
CA LEU A 230 4.92 13.47 6.96
C LEU A 230 4.73 14.19 5.61
N THR A 231 4.65 15.51 5.61
CA THR A 231 4.46 16.31 4.39
C THR A 231 5.62 16.12 3.40
N ASP A 232 6.84 16.14 3.86
CA ASP A 232 8.03 15.96 3.02
C ASP A 232 8.11 14.53 2.46
N ILE A 233 7.74 13.54 3.29
CA ILE A 233 7.65 12.14 2.89
C ILE A 233 6.59 11.97 1.78
N ILE A 234 5.39 12.55 1.95
CA ILE A 234 4.32 12.47 0.96
C ILE A 234 4.75 13.12 -0.36
N GLN A 235 5.41 14.28 -0.32
CA GLN A 235 5.88 14.98 -1.52
C GLN A 235 6.88 14.13 -2.31
N GLU A 236 7.81 13.48 -1.63
CA GLU A 236 8.89 12.69 -2.25
C GLU A 236 8.41 11.29 -2.70
N ALA A 237 7.46 10.67 -1.98
CA ALA A 237 6.89 9.38 -2.33
C ALA A 237 5.86 9.46 -3.46
N ASP A 238 5.56 8.32 -4.10
CA ASP A 238 4.46 8.19 -5.05
C ASP A 238 3.16 7.75 -4.38
N ALA A 239 3.27 7.04 -3.27
CA ALA A 239 2.14 6.62 -2.43
C ALA A 239 2.57 6.48 -0.96
N ILE A 240 1.59 6.52 -0.07
CA ILE A 240 1.77 6.32 1.37
C ILE A 240 1.04 5.05 1.80
N MET A 241 1.63 4.28 2.72
CA MET A 241 0.95 3.20 3.40
C MET A 241 0.86 3.49 4.90
N VAL A 242 -0.37 3.57 5.40
CA VAL A 242 -0.66 3.65 6.83
C VAL A 242 -0.51 2.24 7.41
N ALA A 243 0.65 1.94 7.94
CA ALA A 243 0.99 0.61 8.47
C ALA A 243 0.69 0.53 9.97
N ARG A 244 -0.60 0.39 10.29
CA ARG A 244 -1.16 0.57 11.64
C ARG A 244 -0.59 -0.37 12.70
N GLY A 245 -0.12 -1.54 12.29
CA GLY A 245 0.47 -2.53 13.22
C GLY A 245 1.73 -2.00 13.89
N ASP A 246 2.77 -1.72 13.11
CA ASP A 246 4.05 -1.23 13.63
C ASP A 246 3.93 0.21 14.18
N LEU A 247 3.18 1.09 13.52
CA LEU A 247 2.94 2.44 14.00
C LEU A 247 2.24 2.44 15.37
N GLY A 248 1.22 1.59 15.54
CA GLY A 248 0.46 1.50 16.79
C GLY A 248 1.28 0.98 17.96
N VAL A 249 2.35 0.23 17.71
CA VAL A 249 3.31 -0.17 18.76
C VAL A 249 4.06 1.06 19.29
N GLU A 250 4.47 1.99 18.42
CA GLU A 250 5.27 3.15 18.84
C GLU A 250 4.43 4.30 19.41
N VAL A 251 3.30 4.65 18.75
CA VAL A 251 2.46 5.79 19.18
C VAL A 251 1.37 5.40 20.20
N GLY A 252 1.10 4.11 20.33
CA GLY A 252 -0.03 3.58 21.10
C GLY A 252 -1.30 3.40 20.25
N ALA A 253 -2.01 2.29 20.48
CA ALA A 253 -3.17 1.89 19.67
C ALA A 253 -4.32 2.93 19.67
N ALA A 254 -4.47 3.71 20.73
CA ALA A 254 -5.51 4.73 20.86
C ALA A 254 -5.32 5.92 19.91
N GLU A 255 -4.07 6.24 19.55
CA GLU A 255 -3.73 7.38 18.68
C GLU A 255 -3.89 7.04 17.18
N VAL A 256 -3.78 5.76 16.81
CA VAL A 256 -3.77 5.32 15.41
C VAL A 256 -4.97 5.81 14.59
N PRO A 257 -6.23 5.78 15.09
CA PRO A 257 -7.37 6.21 14.27
C PRO A 257 -7.33 7.69 13.86
N ALA A 258 -6.89 8.57 14.77
CA ALA A 258 -6.75 9.99 14.48
C ALA A 258 -5.61 10.26 13.49
N ILE A 259 -4.47 9.61 13.70
CA ILE A 259 -3.29 9.68 12.82
C ILE A 259 -3.63 9.15 11.43
N GLN A 260 -4.34 8.01 11.32
CA GLN A 260 -4.81 7.46 10.03
C GLN A 260 -5.60 8.49 9.23
N LYS A 261 -6.60 9.13 9.85
CA LYS A 261 -7.44 10.15 9.18
C LYS A 261 -6.60 11.31 8.67
N HIS A 262 -5.72 11.82 9.51
CA HIS A 262 -4.81 12.91 9.14
C HIS A 262 -3.88 12.52 7.98
N MET A 263 -3.29 11.33 8.01
CA MET A 263 -2.42 10.84 6.93
C MET A 263 -3.17 10.68 5.61
N ILE A 264 -4.39 10.13 5.65
CA ILE A 264 -5.24 9.98 4.46
C ILE A 264 -5.54 11.36 3.86
N GLU A 265 -5.98 12.31 4.69
CA GLU A 265 -6.28 13.68 4.27
C GLU A 265 -5.08 14.37 3.63
N GLN A 266 -3.92 14.41 4.32
CA GLN A 266 -2.71 15.06 3.82
C GLN A 266 -2.19 14.43 2.53
N THR A 267 -2.25 13.09 2.43
CA THR A 267 -1.82 12.38 1.22
C THR A 267 -2.70 12.74 0.02
N ARG A 268 -4.00 12.85 0.23
CA ARG A 268 -4.94 13.22 -0.83
C ARG A 268 -4.81 14.69 -1.25
N LEU A 269 -4.58 15.61 -0.30
CA LEU A 269 -4.34 17.02 -0.58
C LEU A 269 -3.10 17.26 -1.45
N LEU A 270 -2.13 16.35 -1.38
CA LEU A 270 -0.92 16.39 -2.21
C LEU A 270 -1.02 15.50 -3.47
N ASP A 271 -2.25 15.14 -3.88
CA ASP A 271 -2.54 14.31 -5.07
C ASP A 271 -1.83 12.95 -5.09
N LYS A 272 -1.51 12.37 -3.91
CA LYS A 272 -0.86 11.06 -3.80
C LYS A 272 -1.86 9.95 -3.44
N VAL A 273 -1.43 8.71 -3.64
CA VAL A 273 -2.20 7.50 -3.33
C VAL A 273 -1.97 7.09 -1.88
N VAL A 274 -3.02 6.65 -1.18
CA VAL A 274 -2.93 6.16 0.20
C VAL A 274 -3.52 4.76 0.36
N ILE A 275 -2.80 3.90 1.06
CA ILE A 275 -3.18 2.53 1.39
C ILE A 275 -3.38 2.42 2.90
N THR A 276 -4.53 1.92 3.34
CA THR A 276 -4.73 1.54 4.75
C THR A 276 -4.42 0.06 4.93
N ALA A 277 -3.50 -0.24 5.83
CA ALA A 277 -2.90 -1.58 5.96
C ALA A 277 -2.93 -2.10 7.40
N THR A 278 -2.79 -3.41 7.53
CA THR A 278 -2.68 -4.23 8.75
C THR A 278 -3.96 -4.30 9.58
N GLN A 279 -4.23 -5.49 10.12
CA GLN A 279 -5.36 -5.79 11.00
C GLN A 279 -6.74 -5.35 10.45
N MET A 280 -6.93 -5.46 9.12
CA MET A 280 -8.20 -5.07 8.50
C MET A 280 -9.29 -6.12 8.75
N MET A 281 -8.97 -7.41 8.59
CA MET A 281 -9.86 -8.55 8.73
C MET A 281 -9.17 -9.71 9.48
N GLU A 282 -8.43 -9.38 10.53
CA GLU A 282 -7.52 -10.28 11.27
C GLU A 282 -8.21 -11.57 11.72
N SER A 283 -9.44 -11.48 12.22
CA SER A 283 -10.21 -12.65 12.66
C SER A 283 -10.46 -13.65 11.54
N MET A 284 -10.50 -13.19 10.28
CA MET A 284 -10.70 -14.05 9.11
C MET A 284 -9.46 -14.87 8.72
N ILE A 285 -8.34 -14.73 9.40
CA ILE A 285 -7.23 -15.68 9.29
C ILE A 285 -7.72 -17.09 9.63
N THR A 286 -8.53 -17.23 10.69
CA THR A 286 -9.03 -18.51 11.20
C THR A 286 -10.55 -18.65 11.16
N ASN A 287 -11.30 -17.57 11.01
CA ASN A 287 -12.76 -17.57 10.98
C ASN A 287 -13.30 -17.26 9.57
N PRO A 288 -14.38 -17.90 9.12
CA PRO A 288 -14.96 -17.65 7.81
C PRO A 288 -15.81 -16.36 7.72
N GLN A 289 -16.01 -15.66 8.84
CA GLN A 289 -16.75 -14.40 8.97
C GLN A 289 -15.98 -13.41 9.82
N PRO A 290 -16.00 -12.10 9.50
CA PRO A 290 -15.34 -11.08 10.28
C PRO A 290 -16.14 -10.71 11.53
N THR A 291 -15.51 -10.01 12.45
CA THR A 291 -16.17 -9.28 13.52
C THR A 291 -16.88 -8.03 12.99
N ARG A 292 -17.85 -7.50 13.75
CA ARG A 292 -18.50 -6.22 13.40
C ARG A 292 -17.53 -5.03 13.50
N ALA A 293 -16.55 -5.10 14.40
CA ALA A 293 -15.52 -4.09 14.55
C ALA A 293 -14.65 -3.99 13.30
N GLU A 294 -14.20 -5.12 12.74
CA GLU A 294 -13.43 -5.17 11.50
C GLU A 294 -14.21 -4.64 10.30
N VAL A 295 -15.48 -5.01 10.17
CA VAL A 295 -16.37 -4.46 9.13
C VAL A 295 -16.47 -2.94 9.24
N SER A 296 -16.60 -2.41 10.47
CA SER A 296 -16.65 -0.98 10.73
C SER A 296 -15.32 -0.30 10.43
N ASP A 297 -14.21 -0.94 10.76
CA ASP A 297 -12.86 -0.42 10.52
C ASP A 297 -12.57 -0.27 9.02
N VAL A 298 -12.83 -1.32 8.23
CA VAL A 298 -12.70 -1.25 6.75
C VAL A 298 -13.61 -0.18 6.17
N ALA A 299 -14.87 -0.10 6.62
CA ALA A 299 -15.82 0.92 6.14
C ALA A 299 -15.35 2.34 6.48
N ASN A 300 -14.81 2.57 7.69
CA ASN A 300 -14.27 3.87 8.09
C ASN A 300 -13.06 4.27 7.24
N ALA A 301 -12.11 3.37 6.97
CA ALA A 301 -10.97 3.66 6.10
C ALA A 301 -11.44 4.12 4.70
N ILE A 302 -12.49 3.50 4.15
CA ILE A 302 -13.09 3.89 2.87
C ILE A 302 -13.76 5.27 2.96
N LEU A 303 -14.51 5.53 4.03
CA LEU A 303 -15.16 6.80 4.28
C LEU A 303 -14.18 7.93 4.55
N ASP A 304 -13.02 7.64 5.14
CA ASP A 304 -11.90 8.56 5.31
C ASP A 304 -11.23 8.91 3.97
N GLY A 305 -11.46 8.13 2.91
CA GLY A 305 -10.98 8.40 1.55
C GLY A 305 -9.74 7.63 1.14
N THR A 306 -9.43 6.50 1.77
CA THR A 306 -8.30 5.65 1.33
C THR A 306 -8.48 5.20 -0.12
N ASP A 307 -7.38 5.09 -0.87
CA ASP A 307 -7.41 4.54 -2.23
C ASP A 307 -7.54 3.03 -2.22
N ALA A 308 -6.87 2.39 -1.27
CA ALA A 308 -6.84 0.95 -1.17
C ALA A 308 -6.84 0.47 0.29
N VAL A 309 -7.36 -0.74 0.49
CA VAL A 309 -7.23 -1.50 1.73
C VAL A 309 -6.34 -2.72 1.49
N MET A 310 -5.44 -3.04 2.43
CA MET A 310 -4.50 -4.14 2.28
C MET A 310 -4.80 -5.28 3.25
N LEU A 311 -4.83 -6.49 2.70
CA LEU A 311 -4.91 -7.76 3.43
C LEU A 311 -3.51 -8.38 3.51
N SER A 312 -3.11 -8.79 4.70
CA SER A 312 -1.78 -9.34 5.01
C SER A 312 -1.85 -10.85 5.24
N ALA A 313 -1.85 -11.29 6.48
CA ALA A 313 -1.93 -12.70 6.85
C ALA A 313 -3.25 -13.34 6.43
N GLU A 314 -4.33 -12.56 6.35
CA GLU A 314 -5.67 -12.99 5.93
C GLU A 314 -5.66 -13.69 4.57
N THR A 315 -4.82 -13.23 3.65
CA THR A 315 -4.66 -13.80 2.30
C THR A 315 -3.38 -14.60 2.13
N ALA A 316 -2.32 -14.30 2.89
CA ALA A 316 -1.03 -14.96 2.77
C ALA A 316 -0.98 -16.35 3.43
N SER A 317 -1.57 -16.49 4.61
CA SER A 317 -1.53 -17.71 5.45
C SER A 317 -2.88 -18.11 6.02
N GLY A 318 -3.92 -17.26 5.86
CA GLY A 318 -5.26 -17.51 6.36
C GLY A 318 -5.95 -18.68 5.68
N GLN A 319 -6.96 -19.25 6.38
CA GLN A 319 -7.71 -20.39 5.90
C GLN A 319 -8.75 -20.03 4.82
N PHE A 320 -9.10 -18.75 4.68
CA PHE A 320 -10.23 -18.32 3.85
C PHE A 320 -9.89 -17.15 2.89
N PRO A 321 -8.79 -17.20 2.11
CA PRO A 321 -8.29 -16.06 1.33
C PRO A 321 -9.35 -15.51 0.35
N ILE A 322 -10.11 -16.35 -0.33
CA ILE A 322 -11.14 -15.91 -1.28
C ILE A 322 -12.34 -15.28 -0.55
N LYS A 323 -12.73 -15.85 0.62
CA LYS A 323 -13.86 -15.31 1.38
C LYS A 323 -13.56 -13.93 1.95
N VAL A 324 -12.34 -13.68 2.41
CA VAL A 324 -11.96 -12.37 2.96
C VAL A 324 -11.98 -11.30 1.86
N ILE A 325 -11.44 -11.59 0.68
CA ILE A 325 -11.50 -10.66 -0.46
C ILE A 325 -12.96 -10.36 -0.85
N THR A 326 -13.79 -11.40 -0.94
CA THR A 326 -15.22 -11.26 -1.25
C THR A 326 -15.94 -10.41 -0.19
N MET A 327 -15.60 -10.56 1.08
CA MET A 327 -16.17 -9.77 2.17
C MET A 327 -15.73 -8.31 2.08
N VAL A 328 -14.45 -8.04 1.92
CA VAL A 328 -13.93 -6.68 1.75
C VAL A 328 -14.56 -6.00 0.54
N ASN A 329 -14.69 -6.71 -0.59
CA ASN A 329 -15.38 -6.18 -1.78
C ASN A 329 -16.83 -5.77 -1.46
N LYS A 330 -17.58 -6.56 -0.69
CA LYS A 330 -18.93 -6.21 -0.25
C LYS A 330 -18.96 -4.98 0.66
N ILE A 331 -18.00 -4.87 1.58
CA ILE A 331 -17.89 -3.72 2.49
C ILE A 331 -17.58 -2.46 1.67
N CYS A 332 -16.62 -2.51 0.74
CA CYS A 332 -16.31 -1.41 -0.16
C CYS A 332 -17.56 -0.91 -0.90
N LEU A 333 -18.26 -1.81 -1.60
CA LEU A 333 -19.46 -1.47 -2.34
C LEU A 333 -20.57 -0.87 -1.45
N SER A 334 -20.69 -1.34 -0.20
CA SER A 334 -21.67 -0.82 0.76
C SER A 334 -21.28 0.56 1.27
N ALA A 335 -20.02 0.76 1.70
CA ALA A 335 -19.54 2.04 2.19
C ALA A 335 -19.58 3.13 1.09
N GLU A 336 -19.18 2.78 -0.13
CA GLU A 336 -19.15 3.69 -1.27
C GLU A 336 -20.52 4.23 -1.69
N LYS A 337 -21.62 3.54 -1.41
CA LYS A 337 -22.99 4.03 -1.64
C LYS A 337 -23.30 5.25 -0.77
N HIS A 338 -22.65 5.37 0.38
CA HIS A 338 -22.91 6.41 1.37
C HIS A 338 -21.77 7.44 1.47
N ALA A 339 -20.66 7.25 0.76
CA ALA A 339 -19.48 8.11 0.83
C ALA A 339 -19.75 9.58 0.40
N SER A 340 -20.74 9.81 -0.47
CA SER A 340 -21.13 11.15 -0.92
C SER A 340 -21.62 12.09 0.20
N PHE A 341 -21.96 11.57 1.37
CA PHE A 341 -22.37 12.37 2.52
C PHE A 341 -21.21 13.02 3.29
N PHE A 342 -19.98 12.56 3.06
CA PHE A 342 -18.83 12.92 3.90
C PHE A 342 -17.82 13.86 3.23
N TYR A 343 -17.99 14.17 1.95
CA TYR A 343 -17.01 14.96 1.21
C TYR A 343 -17.60 16.29 0.74
N HIS A 344 -17.14 17.36 1.37
CA HIS A 344 -17.33 18.73 0.93
C HIS A 344 -15.98 19.28 0.47
N ALA A 345 -15.64 19.09 -0.80
CA ALA A 345 -14.56 19.87 -1.40
C ALA A 345 -15.12 21.27 -1.71
N ASP A 346 -14.47 22.31 -1.22
CA ASP A 346 -14.74 23.69 -1.66
C ASP A 346 -13.96 23.93 -2.97
N PRO A 347 -14.61 23.94 -4.15
CA PRO A 347 -13.94 24.08 -5.44
C PRO A 347 -13.37 25.49 -5.68
N GLU A 348 -13.78 26.50 -4.88
CA GLU A 348 -13.48 27.91 -5.18
C GLU A 348 -12.07 28.35 -4.79
N SER A 349 -11.28 27.55 -4.05
CA SER A 349 -9.98 27.94 -3.53
C SER A 349 -8.76 27.44 -4.33
N CYS A 350 -8.94 26.62 -5.36
CA CYS A 350 -7.83 25.99 -6.08
C CYS A 350 -7.37 26.78 -7.31
N HIS A 351 -6.16 27.33 -7.27
CA HIS A 351 -5.50 27.88 -8.45
C HIS A 351 -4.65 26.80 -9.12
N TYR A 352 -5.07 26.32 -10.30
CA TYR A 352 -4.33 25.31 -11.06
C TYR A 352 -3.17 25.96 -11.78
N GLN A 353 -1.98 25.36 -11.66
CA GLN A 353 -0.78 25.83 -12.32
C GLN A 353 -0.52 25.14 -13.68
N ARG A 354 -1.22 24.02 -13.94
CA ARG A 354 -1.02 23.19 -15.14
C ARG A 354 -2.33 23.02 -15.91
N ALA A 355 -2.22 22.96 -17.23
CA ALA A 355 -3.38 22.81 -18.13
C ALA A 355 -4.12 21.48 -17.90
N ASP A 356 -3.38 20.39 -17.65
CA ASP A 356 -3.96 19.06 -17.40
C ASP A 356 -4.76 19.00 -16.08
N GLN A 357 -4.35 19.72 -15.03
CA GLN A 357 -5.15 19.87 -13.81
C GLN A 357 -6.45 20.63 -14.08
N ALA A 358 -6.38 21.73 -14.85
CA ALA A 358 -7.56 22.51 -15.21
C ALA A 358 -8.56 21.69 -16.05
N ILE A 359 -8.09 20.87 -16.97
CA ILE A 359 -8.91 19.92 -17.75
C ILE A 359 -9.52 18.86 -16.86
N ALA A 360 -8.77 18.31 -15.91
CA ALA A 360 -9.28 17.33 -14.96
C ALA A 360 -10.46 17.89 -14.15
N MET A 361 -10.34 19.14 -13.66
CA MET A 361 -11.41 19.82 -12.93
C MET A 361 -12.63 20.12 -13.80
N ALA A 362 -12.43 20.62 -15.02
CA ALA A 362 -13.53 20.85 -15.95
C ALA A 362 -14.27 19.54 -16.28
N THR A 363 -13.51 18.45 -16.45
CA THR A 363 -14.06 17.10 -16.67
C THR A 363 -14.92 16.66 -15.49
N MET A 364 -14.45 16.87 -14.27
CA MET A 364 -15.17 16.51 -13.06
C MET A 364 -16.42 17.36 -12.85
N HIS A 365 -16.33 18.67 -13.14
CA HIS A 365 -17.49 19.54 -13.08
C HIS A 365 -18.57 19.06 -14.08
N ALA A 366 -18.19 18.78 -15.33
CA ALA A 366 -19.12 18.24 -16.32
C ALA A 366 -19.69 16.88 -15.90
N ALA A 367 -18.85 15.97 -15.36
CA ALA A 367 -19.27 14.65 -14.91
C ALA A 367 -20.29 14.68 -13.76
N ASN A 368 -20.20 15.66 -12.88
CA ASN A 368 -21.11 15.79 -11.75
C ASN A 368 -22.45 16.49 -12.11
N HIS A 369 -22.52 17.17 -13.26
CA HIS A 369 -23.70 17.96 -13.65
C HIS A 369 -24.38 17.47 -14.94
N PHE A 370 -23.81 16.50 -15.63
CA PHE A 370 -24.37 15.90 -16.84
C PHE A 370 -24.40 14.38 -16.73
N PRO A 371 -25.44 13.68 -17.22
CA PRO A 371 -25.59 12.24 -17.10
C PRO A 371 -24.59 11.50 -18.01
N ILE A 372 -23.39 11.25 -17.53
CA ILE A 372 -22.35 10.45 -18.20
C ILE A 372 -22.16 9.12 -17.50
N GLN A 373 -21.85 8.10 -18.29
CA GLN A 373 -21.64 6.74 -17.79
C GLN A 373 -20.19 6.46 -17.40
N ALA A 374 -19.23 7.15 -18.02
CA ALA A 374 -17.79 7.02 -17.71
C ALA A 374 -17.00 8.25 -18.16
N ILE A 375 -15.89 8.49 -17.46
CA ILE A 375 -14.80 9.36 -17.93
C ILE A 375 -13.74 8.46 -18.55
N ILE A 376 -13.39 8.71 -19.81
CA ILE A 376 -12.32 8.00 -20.52
C ILE A 376 -11.11 8.93 -20.55
N THR A 377 -9.96 8.49 -20.08
CA THR A 377 -8.73 9.28 -20.13
C THR A 377 -7.63 8.52 -20.88
N LEU A 378 -7.16 9.09 -21.99
CA LEU A 378 -5.95 8.61 -22.67
C LEU A 378 -4.76 9.20 -21.95
N THR A 379 -3.90 8.34 -21.40
CA THR A 379 -2.82 8.77 -20.54
C THR A 379 -1.54 7.97 -20.75
N GLU A 380 -0.41 8.67 -20.81
CA GLU A 380 0.92 8.06 -20.90
C GLU A 380 1.51 7.79 -19.52
N SER A 381 1.42 8.75 -18.60
CA SER A 381 1.97 8.66 -17.22
C SER A 381 0.96 8.20 -16.18
N GLY A 382 -0.34 8.37 -16.43
CA GLY A 382 -1.41 8.12 -15.45
C GLY A 382 -1.82 9.34 -14.65
N ASP A 383 -1.12 10.47 -14.76
CA ASP A 383 -1.33 11.63 -13.89
C ASP A 383 -2.73 12.24 -14.05
N THR A 384 -3.24 12.35 -15.28
CA THR A 384 -4.61 12.86 -15.53
C THR A 384 -5.66 11.99 -14.85
N ALA A 385 -5.53 10.66 -14.93
CA ALA A 385 -6.45 9.74 -14.25
C ALA A 385 -6.38 9.90 -12.72
N LEU A 386 -5.16 10.08 -12.18
CA LEU A 386 -4.96 10.33 -10.76
C LEU A 386 -5.64 11.63 -10.32
N TRP A 387 -5.41 12.74 -11.01
CA TRP A 387 -6.04 14.03 -10.65
C TRP A 387 -7.56 13.99 -10.74
N ILE A 388 -8.12 13.37 -11.77
CA ILE A 388 -9.57 13.16 -11.88
C ILE A 388 -10.06 12.34 -10.68
N SER A 389 -9.35 11.32 -10.24
CA SER A 389 -9.73 10.48 -9.09
C SER A 389 -9.69 11.23 -7.75
N ARG A 390 -8.87 12.30 -7.64
CA ARG A 390 -8.82 13.13 -6.41
C ARG A 390 -10.09 13.97 -6.24
N GLN A 391 -10.79 14.24 -7.33
CA GLN A 391 -12.04 14.99 -7.34
C GLN A 391 -13.21 14.01 -7.16
N HIS A 392 -13.93 14.11 -6.08
CA HIS A 392 -14.95 13.13 -5.69
C HIS A 392 -16.06 12.98 -6.73
N SER A 393 -16.09 11.84 -7.42
CA SER A 393 -17.17 11.45 -8.32
C SER A 393 -17.53 9.98 -8.16
N THR A 394 -18.78 9.67 -8.43
CA THR A 394 -19.27 8.28 -8.55
C THR A 394 -19.10 7.73 -9.96
N VAL A 395 -18.75 8.60 -10.93
CA VAL A 395 -18.55 8.23 -12.33
C VAL A 395 -17.21 7.46 -12.46
N PRO A 396 -17.19 6.27 -13.04
CA PRO A 396 -15.97 5.49 -13.21
C PRO A 396 -14.99 6.15 -14.19
N ILE A 397 -13.70 6.10 -13.87
CA ILE A 397 -12.61 6.62 -14.68
C ILE A 397 -11.94 5.46 -15.40
N ILE A 398 -12.16 5.34 -16.71
CA ILE A 398 -11.50 4.33 -17.55
C ILE A 398 -10.22 4.95 -18.10
N ALA A 399 -9.07 4.49 -17.60
CA ALA A 399 -7.78 4.99 -18.03
C ALA A 399 -7.19 4.09 -19.12
N VAL A 400 -7.10 4.61 -20.35
CA VAL A 400 -6.56 3.89 -21.50
C VAL A 400 -5.11 4.28 -21.70
N SER A 401 -4.21 3.32 -21.69
CA SER A 401 -2.78 3.55 -21.90
C SER A 401 -2.14 2.48 -22.80
N ALA A 402 -1.23 2.92 -23.67
CA ALA A 402 -0.36 2.04 -24.45
C ALA A 402 0.88 1.60 -23.65
N ASN A 403 1.05 2.09 -22.42
CA ASN A 403 2.15 1.75 -21.54
C ASN A 403 1.70 0.79 -20.44
N LYS A 404 2.19 -0.46 -20.47
CA LYS A 404 1.86 -1.49 -19.46
C LYS A 404 2.23 -1.08 -18.04
N ARG A 405 3.32 -0.32 -17.83
CA ARG A 405 3.74 0.17 -16.51
C ARG A 405 2.73 1.19 -15.97
N THR A 406 2.22 2.06 -16.83
CA THR A 406 1.15 3.00 -16.44
C THR A 406 -0.14 2.27 -16.07
N VAL A 407 -0.50 1.22 -16.79
CA VAL A 407 -1.64 0.36 -16.46
C VAL A 407 -1.44 -0.25 -15.06
N GLY A 408 -0.27 -0.84 -14.77
CA GLY A 408 0.06 -1.37 -13.45
C GLY A 408 -0.02 -0.30 -12.36
N ARG A 409 0.60 0.88 -12.59
CA ARG A 409 0.53 2.01 -11.64
C ARG A 409 -0.90 2.43 -11.31
N LEU A 410 -1.80 2.41 -12.28
CA LEU A 410 -3.17 2.85 -12.08
C LEU A 410 -4.07 1.83 -11.38
N CYS A 411 -3.66 0.56 -11.24
CA CYS A 411 -4.40 -0.45 -10.48
C CYS A 411 -4.56 -0.10 -8.99
N LEU A 412 -3.73 0.80 -8.45
CA LEU A 412 -3.81 1.22 -7.05
C LEU A 412 -4.64 2.49 -6.83
N VAL A 413 -5.03 3.18 -7.90
CA VAL A 413 -5.72 4.48 -7.81
C VAL A 413 -7.22 4.28 -7.66
N ASN A 414 -7.82 4.92 -6.65
CA ASN A 414 -9.27 4.87 -6.38
C ASN A 414 -10.09 5.29 -7.60
N ASN A 415 -11.17 4.57 -7.87
CA ASN A 415 -12.12 4.83 -8.97
C ASN A 415 -11.52 4.80 -10.38
N VAL A 416 -10.26 4.34 -10.56
CA VAL A 416 -9.61 4.21 -11.87
C VAL A 416 -9.61 2.76 -12.31
N TYR A 417 -10.04 2.51 -13.55
CA TYR A 417 -10.09 1.19 -14.20
C TYR A 417 -9.14 1.23 -15.39
N PRO A 418 -7.89 0.81 -15.20
CA PRO A 418 -6.88 0.90 -16.25
C PRO A 418 -7.07 -0.18 -17.31
N ILE A 419 -6.82 0.18 -18.57
CA ILE A 419 -6.90 -0.70 -19.71
C ILE A 419 -5.64 -0.53 -20.55
N TYR A 420 -5.03 -1.63 -20.93
CA TYR A 420 -3.98 -1.62 -21.95
C TYR A 420 -4.59 -1.63 -23.34
N LEU A 421 -4.28 -0.60 -24.13
CA LEU A 421 -4.64 -0.53 -25.55
C LEU A 421 -3.50 0.16 -26.29
N ASP A 422 -2.89 -0.52 -27.25
CA ASP A 422 -1.90 0.09 -28.13
C ASP A 422 -2.58 0.96 -29.18
N TYR A 423 -2.88 2.20 -28.80
CA TYR A 423 -3.52 3.19 -29.65
C TYR A 423 -2.56 3.93 -30.58
N HIS A 424 -1.26 3.72 -30.46
CA HIS A 424 -0.29 4.33 -31.38
C HIS A 424 -0.41 3.80 -32.83
N ASN A 425 -0.92 2.56 -32.96
CA ASN A 425 -1.15 1.90 -34.25
C ASN A 425 -2.58 2.10 -34.77
N LEU A 426 -3.43 2.85 -34.08
CA LEU A 426 -4.79 3.14 -34.52
C LEU A 426 -4.85 4.37 -35.42
N ASP A 427 -5.90 4.46 -36.24
CA ASP A 427 -6.14 5.64 -37.08
C ASP A 427 -6.48 6.86 -36.21
N HIS A 428 -5.59 7.84 -36.21
CA HIS A 428 -5.72 9.05 -35.42
C HIS A 428 -6.98 9.89 -35.73
N GLN A 429 -7.52 9.78 -36.97
CA GLN A 429 -8.73 10.51 -37.37
C GLN A 429 -9.98 9.91 -36.68
N ASN A 430 -9.98 8.60 -36.46
CA ASN A 430 -11.10 7.87 -35.88
C ASN A 430 -10.79 7.30 -34.47
N LEU A 431 -9.71 7.75 -33.83
CA LEU A 431 -9.20 7.18 -32.59
C LEU A 431 -10.27 7.13 -31.48
N ASN A 432 -11.00 8.24 -31.25
CA ASN A 432 -12.01 8.30 -30.22
C ASN A 432 -13.11 7.25 -30.44
N GLN A 433 -13.58 7.09 -31.67
CA GLN A 433 -14.59 6.09 -32.02
C GLN A 433 -14.09 4.66 -31.84
N GLN A 434 -12.85 4.38 -32.24
CA GLN A 434 -12.24 3.05 -32.06
C GLN A 434 -12.10 2.67 -30.59
N ILE A 435 -11.68 3.61 -29.74
CA ILE A 435 -11.60 3.39 -28.29
C ILE A 435 -13.00 3.10 -27.72
N ILE A 436 -14.00 3.92 -28.05
CA ILE A 436 -15.38 3.74 -27.59
C ILE A 436 -15.92 2.38 -28.04
N GLN A 437 -15.69 1.98 -29.30
CA GLN A 437 -16.10 0.67 -29.81
C GLN A 437 -15.47 -0.47 -29.01
N GLU A 438 -14.18 -0.37 -28.66
CA GLU A 438 -13.50 -1.39 -27.87
C GLU A 438 -14.06 -1.45 -26.45
N LEU A 439 -14.35 -0.31 -25.81
CA LEU A 439 -14.95 -0.25 -24.48
C LEU A 439 -16.38 -0.79 -24.44
N VAL A 440 -17.15 -0.61 -25.51
CA VAL A 440 -18.49 -1.22 -25.67
C VAL A 440 -18.39 -2.74 -25.85
N LYS A 441 -17.45 -3.23 -26.67
CA LYS A 441 -17.22 -4.68 -26.85
C LYS A 441 -16.86 -5.37 -25.53
N THR A 442 -16.04 -4.73 -24.71
CA THR A 442 -15.62 -5.23 -23.39
C THR A 442 -16.67 -5.01 -22.31
N GLN A 443 -17.84 -4.45 -22.63
CA GLN A 443 -18.94 -4.16 -21.70
C GLN A 443 -18.56 -3.23 -20.55
N LEU A 444 -17.58 -2.37 -20.75
CA LEU A 444 -17.16 -1.36 -19.77
C LEU A 444 -18.01 -0.09 -19.84
N ILE A 445 -18.61 0.17 -20.99
CA ILE A 445 -19.60 1.21 -21.23
C ILE A 445 -20.79 0.64 -22.04
N ASP A 446 -21.96 1.21 -21.84
CA ASP A 446 -23.17 0.81 -22.58
C ASP A 446 -23.24 1.48 -23.96
N LYS A 447 -24.03 0.90 -24.88
CA LYS A 447 -24.20 1.39 -26.26
C LYS A 447 -24.90 2.73 -26.38
N ASN A 448 -25.64 3.15 -25.38
CA ASN A 448 -26.40 4.40 -25.37
C ASN A 448 -25.97 5.26 -24.19
N GLY A 449 -25.91 6.57 -24.39
CA GLY A 449 -25.53 7.52 -23.37
C GLY A 449 -24.32 8.36 -23.73
N TYR A 450 -23.71 9.00 -22.74
CA TYR A 450 -22.61 9.92 -22.95
C TYR A 450 -21.37 9.50 -22.16
N VAL A 451 -20.20 9.78 -22.71
CA VAL A 451 -18.91 9.68 -22.04
C VAL A 451 -18.15 11.00 -22.17
N LEU A 452 -17.29 11.29 -21.20
CA LEU A 452 -16.30 12.37 -21.31
C LEU A 452 -14.96 11.75 -21.64
N LEU A 453 -14.34 12.19 -22.75
CA LEU A 453 -13.03 11.74 -23.15
C LEU A 453 -12.01 12.86 -22.97
N THR A 454 -10.91 12.58 -22.23
CA THR A 454 -9.80 13.50 -22.04
C THR A 454 -8.53 12.96 -22.69
N ARG A 455 -7.80 13.84 -23.39
CA ARG A 455 -6.53 13.50 -24.04
C ARG A 455 -5.67 14.71 -24.34
N GLY A 456 -4.42 14.49 -24.66
CA GLY A 456 -3.59 15.48 -25.33
C GLY A 456 -3.89 15.58 -26.84
N ARG A 457 -3.77 16.76 -27.42
CA ARG A 457 -3.81 16.91 -28.89
C ARG A 457 -2.65 16.15 -29.55
N THR A 458 -1.49 16.16 -28.93
CA THR A 458 -0.35 15.34 -29.33
C THR A 458 -0.35 14.07 -28.50
N ILE A 459 -0.60 12.94 -29.14
CA ILE A 459 -0.61 11.62 -28.51
C ILE A 459 0.82 11.23 -28.17
N GLY A 460 1.02 10.51 -27.04
CA GLY A 460 2.33 10.02 -26.60
C GLY A 460 3.17 11.04 -25.83
N THR A 461 2.61 12.23 -25.49
CA THR A 461 3.33 13.24 -24.71
C THR A 461 2.84 13.25 -23.27
N PRO A 462 3.68 12.86 -22.28
CA PRO A 462 3.33 12.96 -20.86
C PRO A 462 3.00 14.41 -20.46
N GLY A 463 1.96 14.60 -19.61
CA GLY A 463 1.52 15.93 -19.15
C GLY A 463 0.85 16.79 -20.23
N GLY A 464 0.55 16.20 -21.40
CA GLY A 464 -0.01 16.92 -22.56
C GLY A 464 -1.53 17.01 -22.60
N THR A 465 -2.27 16.56 -21.56
CA THR A 465 -3.74 16.60 -21.56
C THR A 465 -4.24 18.04 -21.60
N ASN A 466 -4.90 18.41 -22.71
CA ASN A 466 -5.38 19.77 -22.99
C ASN A 466 -6.72 19.80 -23.73
N CYS A 467 -7.41 18.65 -23.82
CA CYS A 467 -8.69 18.53 -24.50
C CYS A 467 -9.64 17.64 -23.67
N MET A 468 -10.89 18.08 -23.58
CA MET A 468 -12.02 17.33 -23.07
C MET A 468 -13.12 17.33 -24.14
N GLU A 469 -13.71 16.18 -24.41
CA GLU A 469 -14.76 16.02 -25.41
C GLU A 469 -15.94 15.23 -24.81
N LEU A 470 -17.16 15.76 -24.95
CA LEU A 470 -18.39 15.05 -24.62
C LEU A 470 -18.85 14.27 -25.85
N ILE A 471 -18.96 12.96 -25.74
CA ILE A 471 -19.25 12.06 -26.86
C ILE A 471 -20.50 11.27 -26.59
N SER A 472 -21.45 11.27 -27.55
CA SER A 472 -22.60 10.35 -27.59
C SER A 472 -22.13 8.97 -28.05
N VAL A 473 -22.47 7.94 -27.27
CA VAL A 473 -22.15 6.53 -27.61
C VAL A 473 -23.30 5.98 -28.42
N GLU A 474 -23.26 6.21 -29.74
CA GLU A 474 -24.21 5.68 -30.72
C GLU A 474 -23.48 4.65 -31.57
N ILE A 475 -23.70 3.33 -31.32
CA ILE A 475 -23.08 2.21 -32.07
C ILE A 475 -24.17 1.21 -32.44
#